data_94dd784b68073592f7d8919bfff394c5
#
_entry.id   94dd784b68073592f7d8919bfff394c5
#
_cell.length_a   1.000
_cell.length_b   1.000
_cell.length_c   1.000
_cell.angle_alpha   90.00
_cell.angle_beta   90.00
_cell.angle_gamma   90.00
#
_symmetry.space_group_name_H-M   'P 1'
#
loop_
_entity.id
_entity.type
_entity.pdbx_description
1 polymer ?
#
loop_
_entity_poly.entity_id
_entity_poly.type
_entity_poly.pdbx_seq_one_letter_code
_entity_poly.pdbx_strand_id
1 'polypeptide(L)'
;MSEPHILETRIHANGTQSAQASSTPTADQRGCEMRVLPNRAIPVVFIPGIMGSNLKLTAKRRSELDKSNNISWRPEAAMDSLAMVFKSPAQRQMMLDPEATEVDRYDLNESEANKRHKNVSGVSYIHVHGSKNGVVNKDERDRQARLKGWSEVMFSSYGDLLQTLESRLNQMCEDGKPRGSWNSGKRQAVDVPPQNWGAADGEALSAEELGTVCDAWYPVHAIGYNWLRSNGEAAKDVAQRIREIIAFYKNLKFDCGKVIVVTHSMGGLVGRALIHPDYGNAQDVVA
;
A
#
# COMPACT_ATOMS: atom_id res chain seq x y z
N MET A 1 15.77 4.87 31.12
CA MET A 1 16.43 5.39 29.89
C MET A 1 15.33 5.92 29.00
N SER A 2 15.44 7.17 28.52
CA SER A 2 14.46 7.73 27.59
C SER A 2 14.59 7.01 26.25
N GLU A 3 13.45 6.74 25.57
CA GLU A 3 13.46 6.14 24.25
C GLU A 3 14.29 7.00 23.27
N PRO A 4 15.07 6.39 22.37
CA PRO A 4 15.83 7.13 21.39
C PRO A 4 14.92 7.89 20.42
N HIS A 5 15.37 9.07 19.99
CA HIS A 5 14.67 9.81 18.96
C HIS A 5 14.96 9.19 17.58
N ILE A 6 13.93 8.65 16.93
CA ILE A 6 14.07 8.01 15.61
C ILE A 6 14.07 9.09 14.53
N LEU A 7 15.15 9.14 13.75
CA LEU A 7 15.25 9.98 12.56
C LEU A 7 14.79 9.18 11.33
N GLU A 8 13.69 9.61 10.74
CA GLU A 8 13.19 9.02 9.50
C GLU A 8 14.07 9.44 8.31
N THR A 9 14.44 8.48 7.47
CA THR A 9 15.28 8.74 6.31
C THR A 9 14.47 9.18 5.10
N ARG A 10 15.07 10.07 4.32
CA ARG A 10 14.55 10.55 3.04
C ARG A 10 15.31 9.90 1.90
N ILE A 11 14.59 9.40 0.91
CA ILE A 11 15.17 8.80 -0.30
C ILE A 11 15.19 9.87 -1.41
N HIS A 12 16.35 10.09 -1.99
CA HIS A 12 16.54 10.98 -3.14
C HIS A 12 16.37 10.22 -4.46
N ALA A 13 16.11 10.95 -5.54
CA ALA A 13 15.95 10.37 -6.88
C ALA A 13 17.18 9.59 -7.39
N ASN A 14 18.37 9.90 -6.86
CA ASN A 14 19.61 9.18 -7.17
C ASN A 14 19.84 7.94 -6.28
N GLY A 15 18.88 7.58 -5.42
CA GLY A 15 18.97 6.46 -4.50
C GLY A 15 19.72 6.75 -3.19
N THR A 16 20.28 7.95 -2.99
CA THR A 16 20.90 8.29 -1.71
C THR A 16 19.85 8.49 -0.63
N GLN A 17 20.20 8.14 0.60
CA GLN A 17 19.36 8.34 1.77
C GLN A 17 19.95 9.44 2.64
N SER A 18 19.10 10.31 3.20
CA SER A 18 19.51 11.34 4.14
C SER A 18 18.50 11.45 5.28
N ALA A 19 18.97 11.85 6.45
CA ALA A 19 18.14 12.24 7.58
C ALA A 19 18.57 13.61 8.08
N GLN A 20 17.66 14.35 8.67
CA GLN A 20 17.93 15.66 9.26
C GLN A 20 17.57 15.64 10.74
N ALA A 21 18.51 16.04 11.57
CA ALA A 21 18.28 16.29 12.99
C ALA A 21 18.53 17.77 13.30
N SER A 22 17.76 18.31 14.23
CA SER A 22 18.11 19.59 14.85
C SER A 22 19.13 19.36 15.95
N SER A 23 20.15 20.20 16.06
CA SER A 23 21.06 20.17 17.20
C SER A 23 20.28 20.50 18.46
N THR A 24 20.30 19.60 19.43
CA THR A 24 19.69 19.83 20.75
C THR A 24 20.67 20.50 21.70
N PRO A 25 20.18 21.23 22.71
CA PRO A 25 21.04 21.73 23.77
C PRO A 25 21.85 20.60 24.41
N THR A 26 23.07 20.91 24.88
CA THR A 26 23.98 19.95 25.53
C THR A 26 23.38 19.21 26.73
N ALA A 27 22.26 19.71 27.27
CA ALA A 27 21.49 19.07 28.34
C ALA A 27 20.61 17.91 27.85
N ASP A 28 20.34 17.79 26.56
CA ASP A 28 19.53 16.70 25.97
C ASP A 28 20.47 15.53 25.60
N GLN A 29 20.45 14.50 26.45
CA GLN A 29 21.27 13.28 26.28
C GLN A 29 20.50 12.13 25.58
N ARG A 30 19.38 12.41 24.92
CA ARG A 30 18.68 11.38 24.17
C ARG A 30 19.49 10.95 22.96
N GLY A 31 19.66 9.65 22.79
CA GLY A 31 20.26 9.08 21.59
C GLY A 31 19.42 9.36 20.36
N CYS A 32 20.07 9.62 19.22
CA CYS A 32 19.41 9.65 17.91
C CYS A 32 19.72 8.36 17.14
N GLU A 33 18.69 7.67 16.67
CA GLU A 33 18.81 6.50 15.80
C GLU A 33 18.41 6.89 14.37
N MET A 34 19.30 6.75 13.43
CA MET A 34 19.00 6.94 12.00
C MET A 34 18.74 5.59 11.35
N ARG A 35 17.53 5.38 10.85
CA ARG A 35 17.18 4.17 10.10
C ARG A 35 17.46 4.37 8.63
N VAL A 36 18.40 3.60 8.12
CA VAL A 36 18.74 3.54 6.69
C VAL A 36 18.00 2.35 6.08
N LEU A 37 17.34 2.58 4.94
CA LEU A 37 16.66 1.51 4.21
C LEU A 37 17.69 0.55 3.59
N PRO A 38 17.37 -0.76 3.56
CA PRO A 38 18.15 -1.74 2.81
C PRO A 38 18.21 -1.37 1.31
N ASN A 39 19.19 -1.92 0.59
CA ASN A 39 19.29 -1.73 -0.85
C ASN A 39 18.22 -2.53 -1.65
N ARG A 40 17.56 -3.46 -1.02
CA ARG A 40 16.53 -4.32 -1.61
C ARG A 40 15.14 -3.84 -1.21
N ALA A 41 14.22 -3.76 -2.18
CA ALA A 41 12.81 -3.49 -1.93
C ALA A 41 11.95 -4.65 -2.45
N ILE A 42 11.05 -5.15 -1.60
CA ILE A 42 10.06 -6.18 -1.95
C ILE A 42 8.68 -5.58 -1.70
N PRO A 43 8.06 -4.93 -2.70
CA PRO A 43 6.74 -4.34 -2.51
C PRO A 43 5.69 -5.39 -2.18
N VAL A 44 4.85 -5.09 -1.19
CA VAL A 44 3.66 -5.88 -0.87
C VAL A 44 2.46 -5.18 -1.48
N VAL A 45 1.75 -5.87 -2.36
CA VAL A 45 0.61 -5.32 -3.11
C VAL A 45 -0.68 -5.95 -2.60
N PHE A 46 -1.55 -5.14 -2.04
CA PHE A 46 -2.88 -5.54 -1.59
C PHE A 46 -3.93 -5.33 -2.68
N ILE A 47 -4.74 -6.37 -2.96
CA ILE A 47 -5.87 -6.34 -3.91
C ILE A 47 -7.18 -6.58 -3.12
N PRO A 48 -8.12 -5.61 -3.11
CA PRO A 48 -9.33 -5.69 -2.29
C PRO A 48 -10.37 -6.67 -2.85
N GLY A 49 -11.40 -6.93 -2.07
CA GLY A 49 -12.59 -7.68 -2.51
C GLY A 49 -13.51 -6.86 -3.42
N ILE A 50 -14.61 -7.49 -3.83
CA ILE A 50 -15.70 -6.83 -4.57
C ILE A 50 -16.17 -5.59 -3.78
N MET A 51 -16.48 -4.51 -4.50
CA MET A 51 -16.91 -3.21 -3.93
C MET A 51 -15.88 -2.56 -3.00
N GLY A 52 -14.71 -3.17 -2.83
CA GLY A 52 -13.64 -2.68 -1.97
C GLY A 52 -12.73 -1.64 -2.62
N SER A 53 -12.86 -1.38 -3.92
CA SER A 53 -12.17 -0.29 -4.61
C SER A 53 -13.08 0.93 -4.75
N ASN A 54 -12.51 2.12 -4.57
CA ASN A 54 -13.18 3.37 -4.85
C ASN A 54 -13.21 3.63 -6.36
N LEU A 55 -14.39 3.99 -6.89
CA LEU A 55 -14.59 4.25 -8.32
C LEU A 55 -15.04 5.69 -8.56
N LYS A 56 -14.55 6.28 -9.64
CA LYS A 56 -15.00 7.56 -10.16
C LYS A 56 -15.63 7.41 -11.53
N LEU A 57 -16.47 8.35 -11.90
CA LEU A 57 -17.04 8.46 -13.24
C LEU A 57 -15.99 8.99 -14.22
N THR A 58 -16.02 8.48 -15.43
CA THR A 58 -15.30 9.11 -16.54
C THR A 58 -15.79 10.54 -16.75
N ALA A 59 -14.96 11.40 -17.33
CA ALA A 59 -15.32 12.80 -17.60
C ALA A 59 -16.59 12.91 -18.45
N LYS A 60 -16.75 12.04 -19.44
CA LYS A 60 -17.93 11.95 -20.31
C LYS A 60 -19.18 11.65 -19.49
N ARG A 61 -19.18 10.60 -18.67
CA ARG A 61 -20.37 10.21 -17.86
C ARG A 61 -20.68 11.26 -16.80
N ARG A 62 -19.68 11.89 -16.19
CA ARG A 62 -19.89 13.00 -15.26
C ARG A 62 -20.69 14.15 -15.91
N SER A 63 -20.30 14.52 -17.15
CA SER A 63 -20.98 15.57 -17.91
C SER A 63 -22.41 15.15 -18.29
N GLU A 64 -22.62 13.91 -18.75
CA GLU A 64 -23.95 13.40 -19.09
C GLU A 64 -24.91 13.41 -17.91
N LEU A 65 -24.39 13.22 -16.68
CA LEU A 65 -25.20 13.21 -15.45
C LEU A 65 -25.29 14.60 -14.79
N ASP A 66 -24.68 15.64 -15.37
CA ASP A 66 -24.58 16.99 -14.81
C ASP A 66 -24.13 17.00 -13.33
N LYS A 67 -23.11 16.18 -13.02
CA LYS A 67 -22.61 16.05 -11.65
C LYS A 67 -21.50 17.03 -11.36
N SER A 68 -21.59 17.69 -10.20
CA SER A 68 -20.54 18.58 -9.69
C SER A 68 -19.25 17.83 -9.31
N ASN A 69 -19.37 16.57 -8.89
CA ASN A 69 -18.24 15.69 -8.59
C ASN A 69 -18.25 14.44 -9.49
N ASN A 70 -17.14 13.73 -9.52
CA ASN A 70 -17.00 12.50 -10.32
C ASN A 70 -17.13 11.20 -9.49
N ILE A 71 -17.58 11.25 -8.25
CA ILE A 71 -17.71 10.04 -7.39
C ILE A 71 -18.76 9.12 -7.98
N SER A 72 -18.37 7.89 -8.28
CA SER A 72 -19.27 6.78 -8.64
C SER A 72 -19.55 5.89 -7.43
N TRP A 73 -18.50 5.32 -6.84
CA TRP A 73 -18.58 4.45 -5.67
C TRP A 73 -17.48 4.80 -4.67
N ARG A 74 -17.87 5.23 -3.46
CA ARG A 74 -16.96 5.52 -2.35
C ARG A 74 -17.71 5.37 -1.02
N PRO A 75 -17.81 4.16 -0.48
CA PRO A 75 -18.66 3.87 0.68
C PRO A 75 -18.08 4.37 2.02
N GLU A 76 -16.91 4.98 2.03
CA GLU A 76 -16.25 5.45 3.25
C GLU A 76 -16.96 6.63 3.92
N ALA A 77 -17.63 7.45 3.14
CA ALA A 77 -18.48 8.52 3.66
C ALA A 77 -19.90 8.00 3.83
N ALA A 78 -20.42 7.99 5.05
CA ALA A 78 -21.77 7.52 5.34
C ALA A 78 -22.84 8.21 4.47
N MET A 79 -22.63 9.49 4.16
CA MET A 79 -23.54 10.26 3.29
C MET A 79 -23.49 9.79 1.83
N ASP A 80 -22.34 9.39 1.32
CA ASP A 80 -22.20 8.89 -0.07
C ASP A 80 -22.84 7.50 -0.20
N SER A 81 -22.70 6.65 0.81
CA SER A 81 -23.37 5.35 0.87
C SER A 81 -24.88 5.48 0.94
N LEU A 82 -25.39 6.36 1.79
CA LEU A 82 -26.82 6.66 1.87
C LEU A 82 -27.35 7.25 0.56
N ALA A 83 -26.61 8.15 -0.08
CA ALA A 83 -26.99 8.73 -1.37
C ALA A 83 -27.18 7.66 -2.47
N MET A 84 -26.42 6.56 -2.43
CA MET A 84 -26.61 5.44 -3.37
C MET A 84 -27.87 4.62 -3.07
N VAL A 85 -28.22 4.46 -1.80
CA VAL A 85 -29.45 3.73 -1.40
C VAL A 85 -30.70 4.43 -1.91
N PHE A 86 -30.73 5.76 -1.86
CA PHE A 86 -31.90 6.57 -2.28
C PHE A 86 -31.99 6.77 -3.81
N LYS A 87 -31.02 6.35 -4.61
CA LYS A 87 -31.10 6.44 -6.08
C LYS A 87 -32.05 5.39 -6.65
N SER A 88 -32.74 5.76 -7.74
CA SER A 88 -33.51 4.80 -8.53
C SER A 88 -32.61 3.72 -9.13
N PRO A 89 -33.17 2.54 -9.49
CA PRO A 89 -32.38 1.50 -10.17
C PRO A 89 -31.66 2.01 -11.44
N ALA A 90 -32.33 2.81 -12.25
CA ALA A 90 -31.76 3.39 -13.46
C ALA A 90 -30.60 4.35 -13.14
N GLN A 91 -30.73 5.19 -12.14
CA GLN A 91 -29.64 6.07 -11.71
C GLN A 91 -28.43 5.29 -11.17
N ARG A 92 -28.67 4.21 -10.40
CA ARG A 92 -27.58 3.32 -9.93
C ARG A 92 -26.87 2.66 -11.10
N GLN A 93 -27.62 2.15 -12.09
CA GLN A 93 -27.05 1.54 -13.29
C GLN A 93 -26.19 2.54 -14.08
N MET A 94 -26.64 3.78 -14.24
CA MET A 94 -25.86 4.82 -14.91
C MET A 94 -24.57 5.18 -14.15
N MET A 95 -24.57 5.11 -12.83
CA MET A 95 -23.40 5.40 -12.00
C MET A 95 -22.43 4.22 -11.89
N LEU A 96 -22.94 2.99 -11.93
CA LEU A 96 -22.15 1.75 -11.80
C LEU A 96 -22.05 1.02 -13.17
N ASP A 97 -21.83 1.78 -14.22
CA ASP A 97 -21.58 1.26 -15.56
C ASP A 97 -20.08 0.94 -15.71
N PRO A 98 -19.71 -0.30 -16.04
CA PRO A 98 -18.33 -0.71 -16.17
C PRO A 98 -17.53 0.11 -17.21
N GLU A 99 -18.17 0.58 -18.28
CA GLU A 99 -17.53 1.37 -19.34
C GLU A 99 -17.45 2.87 -19.03
N ALA A 100 -18.19 3.31 -18.02
CA ALA A 100 -18.27 4.72 -17.63
C ALA A 100 -17.64 4.99 -16.25
N THR A 101 -16.95 4.01 -15.70
CA THR A 101 -16.28 4.12 -14.40
C THR A 101 -14.82 3.69 -14.48
N GLU A 102 -14.01 4.28 -13.64
CA GLU A 102 -12.59 3.95 -13.47
C GLU A 102 -12.21 4.00 -11.98
N VAL A 103 -11.07 3.41 -11.62
CA VAL A 103 -10.56 3.47 -10.25
C VAL A 103 -10.29 4.93 -9.86
N ASP A 104 -10.75 5.33 -8.67
CA ASP A 104 -10.52 6.68 -8.14
C ASP A 104 -9.10 6.79 -7.56
N ARG A 105 -8.13 6.98 -8.43
CA ARG A 105 -6.72 7.13 -8.08
C ARG A 105 -6.45 8.52 -7.53
N TYR A 106 -5.51 8.60 -6.57
CA TYR A 106 -5.04 9.87 -6.06
C TYR A 106 -4.19 10.59 -7.11
N ASP A 107 -4.59 11.80 -7.46
CA ASP A 107 -3.85 12.69 -8.35
C ASP A 107 -3.50 13.98 -7.61
N LEU A 108 -2.21 14.30 -7.55
CA LEU A 108 -1.68 15.50 -6.91
C LEU A 108 -2.19 16.80 -7.56
N ASN A 109 -2.52 16.74 -8.86
CA ASN A 109 -2.95 17.89 -9.65
C ASN A 109 -4.48 18.10 -9.59
N GLU A 110 -5.23 17.13 -9.07
CA GLU A 110 -6.67 17.20 -8.98
C GLU A 110 -7.12 17.71 -7.60
N SER A 111 -7.64 18.94 -7.52
CA SER A 111 -8.05 19.56 -6.25
C SER A 111 -9.14 18.78 -5.52
N GLU A 112 -10.07 18.16 -6.25
CA GLU A 112 -11.12 17.33 -5.67
C GLU A 112 -10.56 16.01 -5.10
N ALA A 113 -9.53 15.42 -5.73
CA ALA A 113 -8.86 14.25 -5.19
C ALA A 113 -8.28 14.51 -3.79
N ASN A 114 -7.67 15.67 -3.61
CA ASN A 114 -7.10 16.05 -2.31
C ASN A 114 -8.14 16.13 -1.19
N LYS A 115 -9.40 16.49 -1.51
CA LYS A 115 -10.49 16.52 -0.53
C LYS A 115 -11.03 15.12 -0.23
N ARG A 116 -11.22 14.29 -1.27
CA ARG A 116 -11.79 12.95 -1.15
C ARG A 116 -10.91 11.97 -0.39
N HIS A 117 -9.59 12.13 -0.51
CA HIS A 117 -8.61 11.17 0.00
C HIS A 117 -8.05 11.54 1.38
N LYS A 118 -8.69 12.48 2.09
CA LYS A 118 -8.23 12.98 3.40
C LYS A 118 -8.32 11.97 4.54
N ASN A 119 -9.15 10.96 4.43
CA ASN A 119 -9.34 9.92 5.44
C ASN A 119 -8.17 8.92 5.52
N VAL A 120 -7.26 8.94 4.53
CA VAL A 120 -6.11 8.05 4.50
C VAL A 120 -5.01 8.56 5.41
N SER A 121 -4.59 7.74 6.35
CA SER A 121 -3.50 8.02 7.29
C SER A 121 -2.33 7.09 7.07
N GLY A 122 -1.14 7.66 6.88
CA GLY A 122 0.12 6.93 6.87
C GLY A 122 0.58 6.57 8.28
N VAL A 123 1.51 5.63 8.39
CA VAL A 123 2.14 5.22 9.64
C VAL A 123 3.53 5.81 9.79
N SER A 124 4.05 5.83 11.02
CA SER A 124 5.38 6.39 11.33
C SER A 124 6.52 5.71 10.57
N TYR A 125 6.30 4.47 10.13
CA TYR A 125 7.29 3.66 9.40
C TYR A 125 7.16 3.74 7.88
N ILE A 126 6.23 4.55 7.36
CA ILE A 126 6.19 4.82 5.94
C ILE A 126 7.36 5.74 5.56
N HIS A 127 8.23 5.24 4.72
CA HIS A 127 9.37 6.02 4.26
C HIS A 127 8.93 7.04 3.22
N VAL A 128 9.46 8.25 3.33
CA VAL A 128 9.08 9.39 2.49
C VAL A 128 10.08 9.55 1.35
N HIS A 129 9.54 9.60 0.13
CA HIS A 129 10.30 9.89 -1.08
C HIS A 129 10.03 11.32 -1.55
N GLY A 130 11.08 12.08 -1.80
CA GLY A 130 10.98 13.40 -2.45
C GLY A 130 10.49 14.58 -1.59
N SER A 131 10.44 14.45 -0.26
CA SER A 131 10.12 15.60 0.61
C SER A 131 11.17 16.72 0.49
N LYS A 132 10.74 17.96 0.35
CA LYS A 132 11.63 19.10 0.13
C LYS A 132 12.34 19.58 1.41
N ASN A 133 11.77 19.34 2.59
CA ASN A 133 12.17 20.00 3.84
C ASN A 133 12.78 19.07 4.91
N GLY A 134 13.05 17.81 4.60
CA GLY A 134 13.70 16.89 5.55
C GLY A 134 12.88 16.47 6.78
N VAL A 135 11.82 17.19 7.11
CA VAL A 135 10.92 16.85 8.23
C VAL A 135 9.75 16.06 7.71
N VAL A 136 9.64 14.81 8.15
CA VAL A 136 8.49 13.96 7.83
C VAL A 136 7.39 14.23 8.83
N ASN A 137 6.46 15.08 8.46
CA ASN A 137 5.26 15.35 9.24
C ASN A 137 4.12 14.38 8.85
N LYS A 138 3.03 14.43 9.62
CA LYS A 138 1.85 13.60 9.39
C LYS A 138 1.30 13.77 7.97
N ASP A 139 1.21 14.99 7.45
CA ASP A 139 0.63 15.27 6.14
C ASP A 139 1.44 14.62 5.01
N GLU A 140 2.76 14.60 5.14
CA GLU A 140 3.62 13.93 4.16
C GLU A 140 3.51 12.40 4.21
N ARG A 141 3.41 11.81 5.40
CA ARG A 141 3.13 10.37 5.54
C ARG A 141 1.79 9.99 4.94
N ASP A 142 0.75 10.78 5.21
CA ASP A 142 -0.59 10.58 4.65
C ASP A 142 -0.57 10.72 3.11
N ARG A 143 0.22 11.67 2.59
CA ARG A 143 0.43 11.85 1.15
C ARG A 143 1.12 10.62 0.52
N GLN A 144 2.16 10.10 1.16
CA GLN A 144 2.85 8.90 0.67
C GLN A 144 1.95 7.66 0.69
N ALA A 145 1.12 7.50 1.71
CA ALA A 145 0.12 6.43 1.75
C ALA A 145 -0.86 6.54 0.57
N ARG A 146 -1.34 7.75 0.27
CA ARG A 146 -2.20 7.98 -0.91
C ARG A 146 -1.49 7.66 -2.22
N LEU A 147 -0.22 8.06 -2.39
CA LEU A 147 0.59 7.73 -3.57
C LEU A 147 0.85 6.24 -3.73
N LYS A 148 0.88 5.48 -2.64
CA LYS A 148 0.94 4.02 -2.65
C LYS A 148 -0.42 3.36 -2.93
N GLY A 149 -1.45 4.13 -3.25
CA GLY A 149 -2.78 3.64 -3.63
C GLY A 149 -3.69 3.29 -2.45
N TRP A 150 -3.34 3.62 -1.19
CA TRP A 150 -4.19 3.31 -0.03
C TRP A 150 -5.57 3.97 -0.11
N SER A 151 -5.70 5.05 -0.86
CA SER A 151 -6.96 5.73 -1.12
C SER A 151 -7.77 5.18 -2.29
N GLU A 152 -7.21 4.24 -3.05
CA GLU A 152 -7.94 3.53 -4.12
C GLU A 152 -8.85 2.45 -3.58
N VAL A 153 -8.63 2.04 -2.33
CA VAL A 153 -9.42 1.02 -1.64
C VAL A 153 -10.22 1.64 -0.50
N MET A 154 -11.25 0.95 -0.03
CA MET A 154 -12.07 1.39 1.11
C MET A 154 -11.22 1.40 2.38
N PHE A 155 -10.64 2.56 2.69
CA PHE A 155 -9.66 2.70 3.78
C PHE A 155 -10.28 2.41 5.15
N SER A 156 -11.56 2.70 5.36
CA SER A 156 -12.28 2.35 6.59
C SER A 156 -12.31 0.84 6.89
N SER A 157 -12.21 0.00 5.85
CA SER A 157 -12.17 -1.46 6.01
C SER A 157 -10.77 -2.05 5.94
N TYR A 158 -9.89 -1.48 5.14
CA TYR A 158 -8.57 -2.04 4.86
C TYR A 158 -7.41 -1.24 5.47
N GLY A 159 -7.69 -0.05 6.00
CA GLY A 159 -6.65 0.84 6.53
C GLY A 159 -5.82 0.20 7.63
N ASP A 160 -6.47 -0.44 8.61
CA ASP A 160 -5.77 -1.14 9.71
C ASP A 160 -4.86 -2.27 9.21
N LEU A 161 -5.30 -3.01 8.18
CA LEU A 161 -4.48 -4.04 7.56
C LEU A 161 -3.25 -3.44 6.87
N LEU A 162 -3.43 -2.41 6.05
CA LEU A 162 -2.34 -1.74 5.32
C LEU A 162 -1.32 -1.13 6.29
N GLN A 163 -1.81 -0.44 7.33
CA GLN A 163 -0.98 0.15 8.38
C GLN A 163 -0.22 -0.92 9.17
N THR A 164 -0.89 -2.03 9.50
CA THR A 164 -0.27 -3.15 10.22
C THR A 164 0.82 -3.81 9.39
N LEU A 165 0.56 -4.08 8.11
CA LEU A 165 1.55 -4.65 7.20
C LEU A 165 2.77 -3.73 7.05
N GLU A 166 2.55 -2.45 6.72
CA GLU A 166 3.64 -1.47 6.55
C GLU A 166 4.48 -1.36 7.83
N SER A 167 3.83 -1.28 8.99
CA SER A 167 4.53 -1.14 10.26
C SER A 167 5.30 -2.40 10.64
N ARG A 168 4.65 -3.57 10.58
CA ARG A 168 5.24 -4.81 11.12
C ARG A 168 6.32 -5.39 10.24
N LEU A 169 6.14 -5.38 8.91
CA LEU A 169 7.13 -5.91 7.98
C LEU A 169 8.43 -5.09 8.03
N ASN A 170 8.32 -3.78 8.22
CA ASN A 170 9.49 -2.90 8.28
C ASN A 170 10.07 -2.73 9.70
N GLN A 171 9.55 -3.48 10.69
CA GLN A 171 10.05 -3.52 12.06
C GLN A 171 10.43 -4.93 12.51
N MET A 172 10.61 -5.86 11.60
CA MET A 172 10.99 -7.23 11.97
C MET A 172 12.33 -7.32 12.66
N CYS A 173 13.25 -6.41 12.32
CA CYS A 173 14.59 -6.38 12.83
C CYS A 173 14.96 -5.06 13.51
N GLU A 174 15.94 -5.14 14.39
CA GLU A 174 16.61 -4.05 15.06
C GLU A 174 18.11 -4.35 15.09
N ASP A 175 18.95 -3.42 14.62
CA ASP A 175 20.40 -3.63 14.49
C ASP A 175 20.79 -4.90 13.70
N GLY A 176 20.05 -5.18 12.62
CA GLY A 176 20.28 -6.38 11.80
C GLY A 176 19.89 -7.70 12.46
N LYS A 177 19.25 -7.67 13.64
CA LYS A 177 18.79 -8.85 14.36
C LYS A 177 17.27 -8.88 14.46
N PRO A 178 16.64 -10.05 14.38
CA PRO A 178 15.21 -10.20 14.57
C PRO A 178 14.77 -9.67 15.93
N ARG A 179 13.74 -8.83 15.95
CA ARG A 179 13.13 -8.36 17.21
C ARG A 179 12.53 -9.52 18.00
N GLY A 180 12.59 -9.43 19.33
CA GLY A 180 12.08 -10.47 20.22
C GLY A 180 10.64 -10.90 19.95
N SER A 181 9.77 -9.98 19.48
CA SER A 181 8.39 -10.30 19.08
C SER A 181 8.26 -11.22 17.87
N TRP A 182 9.31 -11.31 17.03
CA TRP A 182 9.39 -12.23 15.89
C TRP A 182 10.18 -13.49 16.19
N ASN A 183 11.00 -13.47 17.24
CA ASN A 183 11.88 -14.56 17.66
C ASN A 183 11.39 -15.33 18.88
N SER A 184 10.41 -14.82 19.62
CA SER A 184 9.90 -15.46 20.83
C SER A 184 8.47 -15.04 21.17
N GLY A 185 7.76 -15.87 21.92
CA GLY A 185 6.41 -15.60 22.44
C GLY A 185 5.28 -15.94 21.46
N LYS A 186 4.10 -15.38 21.67
CA LYS A 186 2.87 -15.72 20.93
C LYS A 186 2.90 -15.36 19.43
N ARG A 187 3.90 -14.63 18.98
CA ARG A 187 4.06 -14.17 17.58
C ARG A 187 5.39 -14.65 17.00
N GLN A 188 5.97 -15.65 17.59
CA GLN A 188 7.20 -16.24 17.11
C GLN A 188 7.04 -16.71 15.67
N ALA A 189 7.96 -16.28 14.79
CA ALA A 189 8.04 -16.73 13.40
C ALA A 189 9.12 -17.81 13.21
N VAL A 190 10.15 -17.77 14.06
CA VAL A 190 11.30 -18.68 14.00
C VAL A 190 10.95 -20.01 14.70
N ASP A 191 11.41 -21.11 14.13
CA ASP A 191 11.22 -22.48 14.62
C ASP A 191 9.74 -22.92 14.80
N VAL A 192 8.82 -22.22 14.13
CA VAL A 192 7.39 -22.58 14.14
C VAL A 192 7.02 -23.21 12.82
N PRO A 193 6.50 -24.45 12.80
CA PRO A 193 6.08 -25.11 11.58
C PRO A 193 5.00 -24.29 10.86
N PRO A 194 5.12 -24.03 9.53
CA PRO A 194 4.14 -23.27 8.77
C PRO A 194 2.74 -23.86 8.81
N GLN A 195 2.60 -25.14 9.07
CA GLN A 195 1.33 -25.86 9.25
C GLN A 195 0.50 -25.29 10.41
N ASN A 196 1.14 -24.71 11.43
CA ASN A 196 0.46 -24.04 12.54
C ASN A 196 -0.30 -22.77 12.08
N TRP A 197 0.00 -22.27 10.88
CA TRP A 197 -0.67 -21.12 10.25
C TRP A 197 -1.50 -21.53 9.02
N GLY A 198 -1.73 -22.84 8.83
CA GLY A 198 -2.57 -23.35 7.76
C GLY A 198 -1.86 -23.61 6.43
N ALA A 199 -0.52 -23.60 6.39
CA ALA A 199 0.21 -24.08 5.23
C ALA A 199 0.10 -25.60 5.09
N ALA A 200 0.07 -26.09 3.84
CA ALA A 200 0.01 -27.53 3.58
C ALA A 200 1.36 -28.21 3.85
N ASP A 201 2.44 -27.52 3.54
CA ASP A 201 3.83 -27.96 3.66
C ASP A 201 4.76 -26.78 3.97
N GLY A 202 6.04 -27.03 4.03
CA GLY A 202 7.10 -26.08 4.29
C GLY A 202 7.88 -26.39 5.57
N GLU A 203 9.06 -25.80 5.66
CA GLU A 203 9.94 -25.90 6.83
C GLU A 203 9.79 -24.66 7.73
N ALA A 204 10.11 -24.84 9.01
CA ALA A 204 10.13 -23.72 9.95
C ALA A 204 11.23 -22.72 9.57
N LEU A 205 10.93 -21.44 9.65
CA LEU A 205 11.89 -20.37 9.39
C LEU A 205 12.98 -20.36 10.48
N SER A 206 14.23 -20.40 10.08
CA SER A 206 15.38 -20.26 11.00
C SER A 206 15.64 -18.77 11.34
N ALA A 207 16.40 -18.52 12.41
CA ALA A 207 16.82 -17.18 12.77
C ALA A 207 17.72 -16.52 11.69
N GLU A 208 18.53 -17.33 10.99
CA GLU A 208 19.38 -16.86 9.88
C GLU A 208 18.55 -16.44 8.67
N GLU A 209 17.57 -17.26 8.29
CA GLU A 209 16.63 -16.93 7.21
C GLU A 209 15.79 -15.68 7.53
N LEU A 210 15.32 -15.55 8.79
CA LEU A 210 14.64 -14.33 9.22
C LEU A 210 15.59 -13.11 9.11
N GLY A 211 16.88 -13.26 9.43
CA GLY A 211 17.89 -12.22 9.21
C GLY A 211 17.97 -11.78 7.75
N THR A 212 17.93 -12.73 6.82
CA THR A 212 17.92 -12.45 5.37
C THR A 212 16.64 -11.74 4.92
N VAL A 213 15.48 -12.12 5.48
CA VAL A 213 14.19 -11.42 5.24
C VAL A 213 14.24 -9.98 5.76
N CYS A 214 14.94 -9.76 6.87
CA CYS A 214 15.12 -8.44 7.46
C CYS A 214 15.95 -7.48 6.61
N ASP A 215 16.80 -7.98 5.72
CA ASP A 215 17.63 -7.17 4.82
C ASP A 215 16.88 -6.73 3.56
N ALA A 216 15.61 -6.40 3.72
CA ALA A 216 14.76 -5.86 2.68
C ALA A 216 13.78 -4.83 3.24
N TRP A 217 13.46 -3.84 2.41
CA TRP A 217 12.35 -2.92 2.66
C TRP A 217 11.07 -3.45 2.02
N TYR A 218 9.99 -3.46 2.78
CA TYR A 218 8.67 -3.96 2.37
C TYR A 218 7.65 -2.81 2.26
N PRO A 219 7.68 -2.01 1.19
CA PRO A 219 6.69 -0.96 0.99
C PRO A 219 5.33 -1.56 0.64
N VAL A 220 4.28 -1.16 1.37
CA VAL A 220 2.92 -1.69 1.16
C VAL A 220 2.16 -0.79 0.21
N HIS A 221 1.70 -1.35 -0.89
CA HIS A 221 0.84 -0.73 -1.89
C HIS A 221 -0.56 -1.33 -1.84
N ALA A 222 -1.57 -0.54 -2.18
CA ALA A 222 -2.89 -1.05 -2.50
C ALA A 222 -3.19 -0.76 -3.98
N ILE A 223 -3.77 -1.72 -4.68
CA ILE A 223 -4.21 -1.55 -6.05
C ILE A 223 -5.72 -1.77 -6.11
N GLY A 224 -6.46 -0.68 -6.30
CA GLY A 224 -7.87 -0.75 -6.65
C GLY A 224 -8.04 -1.24 -8.08
N TYR A 225 -9.16 -1.92 -8.35
CA TYR A 225 -9.56 -2.34 -9.69
C TYR A 225 -11.04 -2.06 -9.93
N ASN A 226 -11.44 -1.95 -11.20
CA ASN A 226 -12.85 -1.77 -11.53
C ASN A 226 -13.60 -3.11 -11.37
N TRP A 227 -14.20 -3.31 -10.20
CA TRP A 227 -14.91 -4.54 -9.82
C TRP A 227 -16.24 -4.76 -10.59
N LEU A 228 -16.64 -3.81 -11.45
CA LEU A 228 -17.76 -3.94 -12.38
C LEU A 228 -17.35 -4.66 -13.68
N ARG A 229 -16.04 -4.73 -13.98
CA ARG A 229 -15.49 -5.44 -15.13
C ARG A 229 -15.15 -6.89 -14.80
N SER A 230 -14.77 -7.65 -15.82
CA SER A 230 -14.31 -9.02 -15.62
C SER A 230 -13.01 -9.06 -14.80
N ASN A 231 -12.81 -10.14 -14.02
CA ASN A 231 -11.58 -10.33 -13.26
C ASN A 231 -10.34 -10.45 -14.17
N GLY A 232 -10.52 -10.92 -15.42
CA GLY A 232 -9.44 -11.00 -16.40
C GLY A 232 -8.98 -9.61 -16.88
N GLU A 233 -9.90 -8.67 -17.12
CA GLU A 233 -9.56 -7.28 -17.46
C GLU A 233 -8.91 -6.58 -16.26
N ALA A 234 -9.50 -6.73 -15.06
CA ALA A 234 -8.93 -6.21 -13.83
C ALA A 234 -7.49 -6.72 -13.61
N ALA A 235 -7.22 -7.99 -13.91
CA ALA A 235 -5.90 -8.59 -13.78
C ALA A 235 -4.86 -7.97 -14.73
N LYS A 236 -5.25 -7.59 -15.95
CA LYS A 236 -4.36 -6.88 -16.89
C LYS A 236 -3.95 -5.51 -16.35
N ASP A 237 -4.90 -4.76 -15.83
CA ASP A 237 -4.64 -3.44 -15.22
C ASP A 237 -3.74 -3.58 -13.98
N VAL A 238 -4.00 -4.56 -13.12
CA VAL A 238 -3.18 -4.84 -11.93
C VAL A 238 -1.76 -5.26 -12.32
N ALA A 239 -1.60 -6.12 -13.34
CA ALA A 239 -0.28 -6.53 -13.84
C ALA A 239 0.55 -5.34 -14.32
N GLN A 240 -0.06 -4.44 -15.08
CA GLN A 240 0.59 -3.22 -15.53
C GLN A 240 1.05 -2.36 -14.34
N ARG A 241 0.18 -2.17 -13.35
CA ARG A 241 0.50 -1.39 -12.14
C ARG A 241 1.63 -2.01 -11.31
N ILE A 242 1.68 -3.34 -11.20
CA ILE A 242 2.79 -4.03 -10.53
C ILE A 242 4.12 -3.73 -11.23
N ARG A 243 4.15 -3.78 -12.57
CA ARG A 243 5.36 -3.44 -13.32
C ARG A 243 5.78 -1.98 -13.14
N GLU A 244 4.84 -1.06 -13.05
CA GLU A 244 5.09 0.36 -12.74
C GLU A 244 5.68 0.54 -11.33
N ILE A 245 5.16 -0.18 -10.31
CA ILE A 245 5.69 -0.18 -8.95
C ILE A 245 7.14 -0.69 -8.94
N ILE A 246 7.43 -1.81 -9.59
CA ILE A 246 8.79 -2.35 -9.69
C ILE A 246 9.72 -1.36 -10.37
N ALA A 247 9.30 -0.77 -11.49
CA ALA A 247 10.08 0.24 -12.21
C ALA A 247 10.35 1.48 -11.33
N PHE A 248 9.38 1.91 -10.54
CA PHE A 248 9.55 3.02 -9.59
C PHE A 248 10.69 2.74 -8.60
N TYR A 249 10.71 1.57 -7.94
CA TYR A 249 11.77 1.23 -6.99
C TYR A 249 13.13 1.03 -7.67
N LYS A 250 13.18 0.45 -8.88
CA LYS A 250 14.42 0.36 -9.67
C LYS A 250 14.99 1.73 -10.03
N ASN A 251 14.14 2.69 -10.36
CA ASN A 251 14.57 4.07 -10.63
C ASN A 251 15.17 4.74 -9.38
N LEU A 252 14.68 4.38 -8.19
CA LEU A 252 15.25 4.77 -6.90
C LEU A 252 16.51 3.97 -6.50
N LYS A 253 17.02 3.12 -7.41
CA LYS A 253 18.23 2.29 -7.22
C LYS A 253 18.09 1.17 -6.20
N PHE A 254 16.86 0.74 -5.90
CA PHE A 254 16.66 -0.49 -5.14
C PHE A 254 16.74 -1.72 -6.06
N ASP A 255 17.29 -2.81 -5.53
CA ASP A 255 17.07 -4.13 -6.11
C ASP A 255 15.60 -4.53 -5.86
N CYS A 256 14.81 -4.55 -6.93
CA CYS A 256 13.38 -4.84 -6.90
C CYS A 256 13.01 -5.65 -8.14
N GLY A 257 12.81 -6.95 -7.99
CA GLY A 257 12.46 -7.84 -9.11
C GLY A 257 11.02 -8.33 -9.07
N LYS A 258 10.50 -8.57 -7.89
CA LYS A 258 9.18 -9.19 -7.66
C LYS A 258 8.41 -8.47 -6.56
N VAL A 259 7.10 -8.70 -6.52
CA VAL A 259 6.21 -8.26 -5.45
C VAL A 259 5.56 -9.45 -4.75
N ILE A 260 5.16 -9.25 -3.49
CA ILE A 260 4.27 -10.17 -2.77
C ILE A 260 2.84 -9.66 -2.98
N VAL A 261 1.93 -10.54 -3.41
CA VAL A 261 0.52 -10.19 -3.61
C VAL A 261 -0.32 -10.73 -2.46
N VAL A 262 -1.06 -9.83 -1.80
CA VAL A 262 -2.03 -10.15 -0.74
C VAL A 262 -3.42 -9.81 -1.25
N THR A 263 -4.35 -10.73 -1.16
CA THR A 263 -5.69 -10.58 -1.73
C THR A 263 -6.78 -10.80 -0.68
N HIS A 264 -7.93 -10.15 -0.87
CA HIS A 264 -9.13 -10.41 -0.10
C HIS A 264 -10.31 -10.77 -1.01
N SER A 265 -11.06 -11.82 -0.68
CA SER A 265 -12.33 -12.19 -1.34
C SER A 265 -12.18 -12.29 -2.88
N MET A 266 -13.00 -11.57 -3.66
CA MET A 266 -12.92 -11.53 -5.13
C MET A 266 -11.54 -11.06 -5.65
N GLY A 267 -10.79 -10.28 -4.87
CA GLY A 267 -9.40 -9.97 -5.18
C GLY A 267 -8.53 -11.21 -5.36
N GLY A 268 -8.87 -12.34 -4.71
CA GLY A 268 -8.20 -13.62 -4.93
C GLY A 268 -8.46 -14.20 -6.33
N LEU A 269 -9.62 -13.96 -6.92
CA LEU A 269 -9.91 -14.35 -8.31
C LEU A 269 -9.13 -13.47 -9.29
N VAL A 270 -9.02 -12.17 -9.00
CA VAL A 270 -8.15 -11.24 -9.76
C VAL A 270 -6.69 -11.68 -9.63
N GLY A 271 -6.23 -12.02 -8.43
CA GLY A 271 -4.87 -12.53 -8.18
C GLY A 271 -4.57 -13.83 -8.94
N ARG A 272 -5.55 -14.74 -9.04
CA ARG A 272 -5.42 -15.95 -9.85
C ARG A 272 -5.33 -15.63 -11.35
N ALA A 273 -6.17 -14.70 -11.84
CA ALA A 273 -6.11 -14.22 -13.21
C ALA A 273 -4.83 -13.43 -13.51
N LEU A 274 -4.25 -12.78 -12.50
CA LEU A 274 -3.01 -12.01 -12.61
C LEU A 274 -1.83 -12.88 -13.09
N ILE A 275 -1.73 -14.12 -12.62
CA ILE A 275 -0.67 -15.05 -13.03
C ILE A 275 -1.08 -15.92 -14.25
N HIS A 276 -2.30 -15.80 -14.76
CA HIS A 276 -2.75 -16.56 -15.92
C HIS A 276 -2.20 -15.96 -17.23
N PRO A 277 -1.65 -16.78 -18.17
CA PRO A 277 -1.00 -16.29 -19.38
C PRO A 277 -1.93 -15.44 -20.28
N ASP A 278 -3.22 -15.78 -20.35
CA ASP A 278 -4.19 -15.08 -21.22
C ASP A 278 -4.71 -13.76 -20.62
N TYR A 279 -4.41 -13.49 -19.32
CA TYR A 279 -4.90 -12.32 -18.63
C TYR A 279 -3.74 -11.44 -18.14
N GLY A 280 -3.35 -11.53 -16.87
CA GLY A 280 -2.31 -10.68 -16.31
C GLY A 280 -0.89 -11.03 -16.77
N ASN A 281 -0.62 -12.31 -16.99
CA ASN A 281 0.68 -12.84 -17.44
C ASN A 281 1.85 -12.28 -16.61
N ALA A 282 1.69 -12.31 -15.27
CA ALA A 282 2.59 -11.63 -14.33
C ALA A 282 3.42 -12.60 -13.46
N GLN A 283 3.60 -13.86 -13.90
CA GLN A 283 4.39 -14.87 -13.17
C GLN A 283 5.85 -14.45 -12.96
N ASP A 284 6.38 -13.63 -13.87
CA ASP A 284 7.73 -13.10 -13.83
C ASP A 284 7.96 -12.09 -12.72
N VAL A 285 6.92 -11.40 -12.27
CA VAL A 285 6.98 -10.27 -11.32
C VAL A 285 6.24 -10.53 -9.99
N VAL A 286 5.55 -11.65 -9.85
CA VAL A 286 4.92 -12.09 -8.60
C VAL A 286 5.77 -13.18 -7.96
N ALA A 287 5.99 -13.07 -6.62
CA ALA A 287 6.75 -14.05 -5.84
C ALA A 287 5.89 -15.25 -5.44
#